data_ab295d74aa7a9029c330f4a6fa35a001
#
_entry.id   ab295d74aa7a9029c330f4a6fa35a001
#
_cell.length_a   1.000
_cell.length_b   1.000
_cell.length_c   1.000
_cell.angle_alpha   90.00
_cell.angle_beta   90.00
_cell.angle_gamma   90.00
#
_symmetry.space_group_name_H-M   'P 1'
#
loop_
_entity.id
_entity.type
_entity.pdbx_description
1 polymer ?
#
loop_
_entity_poly.entity_id
_entity_poly.type
_entity_poly.pdbx_seq_one_letter_code
_entity_poly.pdbx_strand_id
1 'polypeptide(L)'
;MRLTDLEDLTQYMSLDTKLLVQTEDFVNQVTAIKYANNHSDIILLANDQTNAMTLSQLFARLRTLPANTILLTENNQPIFGFHLDNQYNIIFK
;
A
#
# COMPACT_ATOMS: atom_id res chain seq x y z
N MET A 1 -1.81 6.66 6.85
CA MET A 1 -0.55 5.95 7.18
C MET A 1 0.59 6.63 6.46
N ARG A 2 1.65 6.95 7.17
CA ARG A 2 2.86 7.48 6.56
C ARG A 2 3.74 6.34 6.05
N LEU A 3 4.61 6.64 5.09
CA LEU A 3 5.56 5.65 4.57
C LEU A 3 6.41 5.04 5.71
N THR A 4 6.89 5.87 6.64
CA THR A 4 7.68 5.38 7.78
C THR A 4 6.89 4.44 8.68
N ASP A 5 5.57 4.65 8.83
CA ASP A 5 4.72 3.73 9.60
C ASP A 5 4.67 2.35 8.96
N LEU A 6 4.53 2.31 7.64
CA LEU A 6 4.51 1.05 6.91
C LEU A 6 5.87 0.33 7.02
N GLU A 7 6.97 1.07 6.87
CA GLU A 7 8.31 0.49 7.02
C GLU A 7 8.48 -0.15 8.40
N ASP A 8 8.08 0.56 9.45
CA ASP A 8 8.21 0.07 10.84
C ASP A 8 7.35 -1.16 11.09
N LEU A 9 6.11 -1.14 10.59
CA LEU A 9 5.16 -2.24 10.81
C LEU A 9 5.51 -3.51 10.03
N THR A 10 6.30 -3.40 8.98
CA THR A 10 6.61 -4.52 8.08
C THR A 10 8.05 -4.99 8.14
N GLN A 11 8.87 -4.47 9.07
CA GLN A 11 10.30 -4.72 9.07
C GLN A 11 10.67 -6.21 9.24
N TYR A 12 9.78 -7.02 9.81
CA TYR A 12 9.99 -8.46 9.98
C TYR A 12 9.21 -9.31 8.99
N MET A 13 8.53 -8.68 8.02
CA MET A 13 7.75 -9.39 7.02
C MET A 13 8.60 -9.71 5.80
N SER A 14 8.18 -10.73 5.03
CA SER A 14 8.80 -11.03 3.76
C SER A 14 8.62 -9.88 2.77
N LEU A 15 9.67 -9.56 2.02
CA LEU A 15 9.59 -8.57 0.95
C LEU A 15 8.72 -9.04 -0.23
N ASP A 16 8.41 -10.33 -0.29
CA ASP A 16 7.50 -10.90 -1.29
C ASP A 16 6.03 -10.80 -0.88
N THR A 17 5.74 -10.27 0.30
CA THR A 17 4.37 -10.07 0.78
C THR A 17 3.59 -9.23 -0.22
N LYS A 18 2.41 -9.73 -0.61
CA LYS A 18 1.54 -9.04 -1.56
C LYS A 18 0.67 -8.01 -0.87
N LEU A 19 0.31 -6.97 -1.63
CA LEU A 19 -0.44 -5.83 -1.11
C LEU A 19 -1.84 -5.80 -1.72
N LEU A 20 -2.85 -5.70 -0.86
CA LEU A 20 -4.25 -5.60 -1.25
C LEU A 20 -4.88 -4.42 -0.51
N VAL A 21 -6.03 -3.98 -0.98
CA VAL A 21 -6.82 -2.91 -0.34
C VAL A 21 -8.25 -3.41 -0.15
N GLN A 22 -8.77 -3.22 1.05
CA GLN A 22 -10.16 -3.52 1.37
C GLN A 22 -11.03 -2.30 1.10
N THR A 23 -12.07 -2.46 0.27
CA THR A 23 -13.15 -1.51 0.12
C THR A 23 -14.40 -2.07 0.82
N GLU A 24 -15.54 -1.36 0.73
CA GLU A 24 -16.76 -1.82 1.39
C GLU A 24 -17.17 -3.23 0.96
N ASP A 25 -17.03 -3.55 -0.34
CA ASP A 25 -17.55 -4.78 -0.89
C ASP A 25 -16.47 -5.76 -1.37
N PHE A 26 -15.23 -5.28 -1.56
CA PHE A 26 -14.20 -6.07 -2.22
C PHE A 26 -12.84 -5.93 -1.56
N VAL A 27 -12.01 -6.96 -1.79
CA VAL A 27 -10.58 -6.90 -1.54
C VAL A 27 -9.90 -6.94 -2.90
N ASN A 28 -9.24 -5.85 -3.28
CA ASN A 28 -8.58 -5.72 -4.58
C ASN A 28 -7.06 -5.69 -4.41
N GLN A 29 -6.35 -6.09 -5.44
CA GLN A 29 -4.90 -6.14 -5.44
C GLN A 29 -4.32 -4.78 -5.82
N VAL A 30 -3.32 -4.31 -5.08
CA VAL A 30 -2.57 -3.11 -5.44
C VAL A 30 -1.74 -3.43 -6.67
N THR A 31 -1.94 -2.68 -7.76
CA THR A 31 -1.27 -2.94 -9.04
C THR A 31 -0.40 -1.78 -9.49
N ALA A 32 -0.61 -0.58 -8.96
CA ALA A 32 0.14 0.61 -9.34
C ALA A 32 0.05 1.67 -8.26
N ILE A 33 0.83 2.72 -8.41
CA ILE A 33 0.77 3.90 -7.56
C ILE A 33 0.76 5.15 -8.44
N LYS A 34 0.26 6.25 -7.88
CA LYS A 34 0.36 7.56 -8.53
C LYS A 34 0.47 8.66 -7.47
N TYR A 35 0.95 9.82 -7.88
CA TYR A 35 0.95 10.98 -6.99
C TYR A 35 -0.47 11.52 -6.81
N ALA A 36 -0.78 11.94 -5.58
CA ALA A 36 -1.99 12.68 -5.30
C ALA A 36 -1.93 14.09 -5.92
N ASN A 37 -3.05 14.83 -5.87
CA ASN A 37 -3.11 16.16 -6.45
C ASN A 37 -2.13 17.16 -5.83
N ASN A 38 -1.71 16.93 -4.57
CA ASN A 38 -0.72 17.77 -3.89
C ASN A 38 0.72 17.46 -4.33
N HIS A 39 0.93 16.48 -5.21
CA HIS A 39 2.21 16.04 -5.74
C HIS A 39 3.21 15.54 -4.68
N SER A 40 2.75 15.26 -3.47
CA SER A 40 3.61 14.78 -2.38
C SER A 40 3.13 13.48 -1.76
N ASP A 41 1.83 13.25 -1.72
CA ASP A 41 1.28 12.00 -1.19
C ASP A 41 1.07 10.98 -2.31
N ILE A 42 0.95 9.72 -1.94
CA ILE A 42 0.89 8.60 -2.88
C ILE A 42 -0.46 7.90 -2.76
N ILE A 43 -1.11 7.69 -3.89
CA ILE A 43 -2.35 6.91 -3.99
C ILE A 43 -1.99 5.49 -4.44
N LEU A 44 -2.47 4.49 -3.68
CA LEU A 44 -2.36 3.09 -4.08
C LEU A 44 -3.56 2.75 -4.98
N LEU A 45 -3.27 2.32 -6.21
CA LEU A 45 -4.29 1.93 -7.17
C LEU A 45 -4.52 0.44 -7.08
N ALA A 46 -5.77 0.03 -6.89
CA ALA A 46 -6.13 -1.37 -6.71
C ALA A 46 -7.23 -1.77 -7.69
N ASN A 47 -7.17 -3.01 -8.16
CA ASN A 47 -8.20 -3.57 -9.03
C ASN A 47 -8.25 -5.09 -8.83
N ASP A 48 -9.04 -5.79 -9.65
CA ASP A 48 -9.25 -7.24 -9.53
C ASP A 48 -8.27 -8.08 -10.37
N GLN A 49 -7.21 -7.49 -10.88
CA GLN A 49 -6.19 -8.23 -11.63
C GLN A 49 -5.40 -9.16 -10.69
N THR A 50 -4.73 -10.15 -11.29
CA THR A 50 -4.12 -11.24 -10.53
C THR A 50 -2.71 -10.95 -9.99
N ASN A 51 -2.06 -9.87 -10.42
CA ASN A 51 -0.66 -9.59 -10.09
C ASN A 51 -0.55 -8.44 -9.08
N ALA A 52 -0.73 -8.77 -7.81
CA ALA A 52 -0.56 -7.79 -6.74
C ALA A 52 0.90 -7.32 -6.65
N MET A 53 1.10 -6.03 -6.39
CA MET A 53 2.40 -5.48 -6.05
C MET A 53 2.88 -6.07 -4.72
N THR A 54 4.19 -6.29 -4.60
CA THR A 54 4.81 -6.76 -3.35
C THR A 54 5.36 -5.59 -2.54
N LEU A 55 5.69 -5.84 -1.27
CA LEU A 55 6.38 -4.86 -0.42
C LEU A 55 7.67 -4.38 -1.09
N SER A 56 8.46 -5.31 -1.64
CA SER A 56 9.71 -4.97 -2.32
C SER A 56 9.49 -3.99 -3.47
N GLN A 57 8.46 -4.24 -4.28
CA GLN A 57 8.14 -3.36 -5.40
C GLN A 57 7.67 -1.98 -4.95
N LEU A 58 6.83 -1.94 -3.91
CA LEU A 58 6.37 -0.67 -3.37
C LEU A 58 7.52 0.16 -2.80
N PHE A 59 8.35 -0.43 -1.95
CA PHE A 59 9.48 0.29 -1.35
C PHE A 59 10.49 0.74 -2.40
N ALA A 60 10.72 -0.06 -3.44
CA ALA A 60 11.61 0.35 -4.53
C ALA A 60 11.10 1.60 -5.24
N ARG A 61 9.78 1.71 -5.42
CA ARG A 61 9.17 2.89 -6.08
C ARG A 61 9.14 4.12 -5.18
N LEU A 62 9.07 3.93 -3.86
CA LEU A 62 8.94 5.03 -2.90
C LEU A 62 10.25 5.43 -2.23
N ARG A 63 11.35 4.78 -2.57
CA ARG A 63 12.61 4.91 -1.82
C ARG A 63 13.19 6.34 -1.81
N THR A 64 12.86 7.17 -2.79
CA THR A 64 13.36 8.55 -2.86
C THR A 64 12.42 9.55 -2.21
N LEU A 65 11.27 9.09 -1.70
CA LEU A 65 10.28 9.97 -1.10
C LEU A 65 10.53 10.17 0.40
N PRO A 66 10.08 11.31 0.95
CA PRO A 66 10.22 11.56 2.39
C PRO A 66 9.50 10.50 3.23
N ALA A 67 10.04 10.26 4.43
CA ALA A 67 9.48 9.27 5.36
C ALA A 67 8.05 9.63 5.81
N ASN A 68 7.68 10.91 5.77
CA ASN A 68 6.35 11.37 6.16
C ASN A 68 5.35 11.42 5.00
N THR A 69 5.70 10.89 3.83
CA THR A 69 4.76 10.74 2.72
C THR A 69 3.54 9.95 3.18
N ILE A 70 2.35 10.46 2.88
CA ILE A 70 1.09 9.81 3.27
C ILE A 70 0.64 8.86 2.16
N LEU A 71 0.22 7.66 2.56
CA LEU A 71 -0.35 6.67 1.65
C LEU A 71 -1.87 6.78 1.68
N LEU A 72 -2.47 6.89 0.51
CA LEU A 72 -3.91 7.13 0.33
C LEU A 72 -4.54 6.02 -0.49
N THR A 73 -5.85 5.84 -0.31
CA THR A 73 -6.68 5.04 -1.22
C THR A 73 -7.04 5.84 -2.46
N GLU A 74 -7.68 5.19 -3.44
CA GLU A 74 -8.13 5.85 -4.67
C GLU A 74 -9.12 6.98 -4.41
N ASN A 75 -9.82 6.97 -3.28
CA ASN A 75 -10.76 8.02 -2.90
C ASN A 75 -10.08 9.16 -2.13
N ASN A 76 -8.76 9.25 -2.16
CA ASN A 76 -7.97 10.23 -1.41
C ASN A 76 -8.17 10.13 0.11
N GLN A 77 -8.57 8.96 0.60
CA GLN A 77 -8.70 8.72 2.03
C GLN A 77 -7.40 8.15 2.58
N PRO A 78 -6.91 8.64 3.73
CA PRO A 78 -5.72 8.06 4.33
C PRO A 78 -5.94 6.58 4.66
N ILE A 79 -4.93 5.78 4.41
CA ILE A 79 -4.90 4.39 4.86
C ILE A 79 -4.65 4.42 6.37
N PHE A 80 -5.51 3.80 7.17
CA PHE A 80 -5.39 3.80 8.62
C PHE A 80 -4.49 2.70 9.14
N GLY A 81 -4.45 1.56 8.46
CA GLY A 81 -3.66 0.43 8.88
C GLY A 81 -3.84 -0.74 7.94
N PHE A 82 -3.49 -1.93 8.42
CA PHE A 82 -3.69 -3.14 7.62
C PHE A 82 -3.89 -4.33 8.54
N HIS A 83 -4.42 -5.40 7.97
CA HIS A 83 -4.41 -6.71 8.62
C HIS A 83 -3.84 -7.74 7.64
N LEU A 84 -3.57 -8.94 8.13
CA LEU A 84 -3.00 -10.00 7.29
C LEU A 84 -4.09 -11.00 6.91
N ASP A 85 -4.05 -11.48 5.67
CA ASP A 85 -4.91 -12.57 5.25
C ASP A 85 -4.33 -13.93 5.68
N ASN A 86 -4.95 -15.03 5.26
CA ASN A 86 -4.53 -16.38 5.64
C ASN A 86 -3.15 -16.76 5.08
N GLN A 87 -2.66 -16.03 4.10
CA GLN A 87 -1.35 -16.26 3.48
C GLN A 87 -0.33 -15.21 3.92
N TYR A 88 -0.65 -14.43 4.97
CA TYR A 88 0.18 -13.35 5.49
C TYR A 88 0.41 -12.22 4.49
N ASN A 89 -0.50 -12.04 3.53
CA ASN A 89 -0.49 -10.86 2.67
C ASN A 89 -1.13 -9.68 3.39
N ILE A 90 -0.72 -8.47 3.02
CA ILE A 90 -1.21 -7.23 3.65
C ILE A 90 -2.51 -6.81 2.97
N ILE A 91 -3.53 -6.52 3.79
CA ILE A 91 -4.78 -5.92 3.33
C ILE A 91 -4.91 -4.55 4.00
N PHE A 92 -4.67 -3.49 3.23
CA PHE A 92 -4.83 -2.11 3.70
C PHE A 92 -6.31 -1.76 3.89
N LYS A 93 -6.58 -0.90 4.85
CA LYS A 93 -7.95 -0.44 5.11
C LYS A 93 -7.98 0.96 5.74
#